data_17008fe20a9fb1f3abc78eeff19ed999
#
_entry.id   17008fe20a9fb1f3abc78eeff19ed999
#
_cell.length_a   1.000
_cell.length_b   1.000
_cell.length_c   1.000
_cell.angle_alpha   90.00
_cell.angle_beta   90.00
_cell.angle_gamma   90.00
#
_symmetry.space_group_name_H-M   'P 1'
#
loop_
_entity.id
_entity.type
_entity.pdbx_description
1 polymer ?
#
loop_
_entity_poly.entity_id
_entity_poly.type
_entity_poly.pdbx_seq_one_letter_code
_entity_poly.pdbx_strand_id
1 'polypeptide(L)'
;ARPLKSILSVFDEKIIDFKFYHLTSSNRTYIDKDYEEKTGVFKNFKSYERFLKIHGTIVDQTKRKQIIQKEFTKILSKKKLFILENLKLFDEVVDLVECPNVLLCDFDKKFLSIPKEILILTMQSHQKYFPTIDKNNQITNQFLLVANKKDQKGLIKLGNQRVVDARLSDAEFFWNKDKTQNLVKKVSELKKINFFKGLGTYFDKVQRMRKLGGMISDELLISKEKVELSASICKTDLTSDLVGEFPELQGIMGGYFSAQQGFDKDICLSITEQYLPIGLDSNVPKKPFSIALSVT
;
A
#
# COMPACT_ATOMS: atom_id res chain seq x y z
N ALA A 1 16.74 -11.78 -0.95
CA ALA A 1 17.93 -11.33 -0.23
C ALA A 1 19.02 -11.01 -1.25
N ARG A 2 19.78 -9.92 -1.02
CA ARG A 2 20.96 -9.61 -1.84
C ARG A 2 22.20 -10.17 -1.14
N PRO A 3 23.12 -10.84 -1.84
CA PRO A 3 24.32 -11.38 -1.23
C PRO A 3 25.24 -10.23 -0.75
N LEU A 4 25.85 -10.41 0.42
CA LEU A 4 26.92 -9.52 0.87
C LEU A 4 28.17 -9.76 0.02
N LYS A 5 28.80 -8.69 -0.46
CA LYS A 5 30.02 -8.75 -1.28
C LYS A 5 31.30 -8.46 -0.48
N SER A 6 31.22 -7.64 0.56
CA SER A 6 32.35 -7.25 1.39
C SER A 6 31.92 -6.79 2.77
N ILE A 7 32.87 -6.80 3.69
CA ILE A 7 32.70 -6.26 5.05
C ILE A 7 33.80 -5.23 5.28
N LEU A 8 33.39 -3.96 5.47
CA LEU A 8 34.30 -2.90 5.90
C LEU A 8 34.28 -2.83 7.43
N SER A 9 35.42 -3.04 8.07
CA SER A 9 35.54 -2.97 9.52
C SER A 9 36.86 -2.33 9.91
N VAL A 10 36.79 -1.05 10.35
CA VAL A 10 37.95 -0.25 10.75
C VAL A 10 37.64 0.46 12.05
N PHE A 11 38.55 0.35 13.01
CA PHE A 11 38.52 1.08 14.26
C PHE A 11 39.91 1.66 14.52
N ASP A 12 40.01 2.93 14.89
CA ASP A 12 41.25 3.64 15.14
C ASP A 12 42.31 3.40 14.03
N GLU A 13 41.85 3.59 12.77
CA GLU A 13 42.64 3.42 11.52
C GLU A 13 43.14 1.97 11.27
N LYS A 14 42.83 1.02 12.13
CA LYS A 14 43.22 -0.40 12.02
C LYS A 14 42.03 -1.27 11.61
N ILE A 15 42.32 -2.28 10.80
CA ILE A 15 41.31 -3.28 10.45
C ILE A 15 41.02 -4.13 11.69
N ILE A 16 39.73 -4.30 12.01
CA ILE A 16 39.28 -5.34 12.93
C ILE A 16 39.07 -6.59 12.10
N ASP A 17 39.98 -7.56 12.26
CA ASP A 17 39.97 -8.78 11.47
C ASP A 17 39.01 -9.82 12.04
N PHE A 18 38.04 -10.24 11.22
CA PHE A 18 37.12 -11.35 11.47
C PHE A 18 36.57 -11.94 10.19
N LYS A 19 36.04 -13.15 10.28
CA LYS A 19 35.37 -13.84 9.18
C LYS A 19 33.88 -13.97 9.44
N PHE A 20 33.07 -13.77 8.40
CA PHE A 20 31.66 -14.06 8.41
C PHE A 20 31.29 -14.84 7.14
N TYR A 21 31.02 -16.13 7.30
CA TYR A 21 30.90 -17.08 6.19
C TYR A 21 32.16 -17.06 5.29
N HIS A 22 31.97 -16.75 4.01
CA HIS A 22 33.04 -16.67 3.00
C HIS A 22 33.74 -15.31 2.94
N LEU A 23 33.29 -14.32 3.71
CA LEU A 23 33.82 -12.98 3.70
C LEU A 23 34.78 -12.75 4.88
N THR A 24 35.90 -12.10 4.58
CA THR A 24 36.85 -11.56 5.57
C THR A 24 36.67 -10.05 5.61
N SER A 25 36.64 -9.50 6.82
CA SER A 25 36.62 -8.04 7.03
C SER A 25 37.84 -7.38 6.43
N SER A 26 37.69 -6.15 5.99
CA SER A 26 38.78 -5.38 5.38
C SER A 26 38.55 -3.88 5.59
N ASN A 27 39.46 -3.06 5.05
CA ASN A 27 39.27 -1.61 4.93
C ASN A 27 38.76 -1.17 3.54
N ARG A 28 38.20 -2.11 2.77
CA ARG A 28 37.70 -1.85 1.39
C ARG A 28 36.18 -1.92 1.33
N THR A 29 35.61 -1.08 0.47
CA THR A 29 34.21 -1.22 0.05
C THR A 29 34.09 -1.06 -1.45
N TYR A 30 32.94 -1.53 -1.97
CA TYR A 30 32.63 -1.54 -3.38
C TYR A 30 31.32 -0.78 -3.61
N ILE A 31 31.27 0.03 -4.66
CA ILE A 31 30.04 0.60 -5.20
C ILE A 31 29.84 0.04 -6.59
N ASP A 32 28.72 -0.62 -6.80
CA ASP A 32 28.32 -1.21 -8.07
C ASP A 32 27.09 -0.44 -8.57
N LYS A 33 27.39 0.65 -9.29
CA LYS A 33 26.36 1.50 -9.89
C LYS A 33 26.65 1.70 -11.38
N ASP A 34 25.58 1.73 -12.17
CA ASP A 34 25.65 2.02 -13.61
C ASP A 34 26.60 1.07 -14.39
N TYR A 35 26.66 -0.21 -13.98
CA TYR A 35 27.51 -1.27 -14.55
C TYR A 35 29.02 -1.02 -14.37
N GLU A 36 29.40 -0.10 -13.50
CA GLU A 36 30.79 0.16 -13.14
C GLU A 36 31.01 -0.11 -11.65
N GLU A 37 31.98 -0.98 -11.32
CA GLU A 37 32.42 -1.21 -9.96
C GLU A 37 33.48 -0.17 -9.58
N LYS A 38 33.22 0.58 -8.51
CA LYS A 38 34.20 1.49 -7.91
C LYS A 38 34.64 0.93 -6.56
N THR A 39 35.92 0.85 -6.34
CA THR A 39 36.53 0.36 -5.10
C THR A 39 37.17 1.48 -4.33
N GLY A 40 37.00 1.52 -3.02
CA GLY A 40 37.67 2.45 -2.13
C GLY A 40 38.32 1.74 -0.94
N VAL A 41 39.40 2.33 -0.44
CA VAL A 41 40.14 1.89 0.76
C VAL A 41 40.09 2.98 1.80
N PHE A 42 39.69 2.67 3.03
CA PHE A 42 39.39 3.68 4.05
C PHE A 42 40.06 3.38 5.37
N LYS A 43 40.57 4.42 6.03
CA LYS A 43 41.10 4.37 7.39
C LYS A 43 40.16 4.98 8.42
N ASN A 44 39.21 5.82 7.99
CA ASN A 44 38.29 6.49 8.88
C ASN A 44 36.95 6.78 8.20
N PHE A 45 35.91 7.05 9.01
CA PHE A 45 34.55 7.30 8.55
C PHE A 45 34.46 8.51 7.60
N LYS A 46 35.19 9.59 7.84
CA LYS A 46 35.14 10.82 7.03
C LYS A 46 35.55 10.58 5.58
N SER A 47 36.61 9.80 5.36
CA SER A 47 37.08 9.42 4.01
C SER A 47 36.07 8.48 3.31
N TYR A 48 35.49 7.54 4.05
CA TYR A 48 34.44 6.64 3.60
C TYR A 48 33.17 7.40 3.19
N GLU A 49 32.64 8.26 4.08
CA GLU A 49 31.45 9.08 3.77
C GLU A 49 31.66 9.95 2.53
N ARG A 50 32.84 10.58 2.41
CA ARG A 50 33.18 11.40 1.24
C ARG A 50 33.18 10.59 -0.06
N PHE A 51 33.75 9.39 -0.04
CA PHE A 51 33.77 8.50 -1.20
C PHE A 51 32.33 8.11 -1.61
N LEU A 52 31.52 7.67 -0.66
CA LEU A 52 30.13 7.31 -0.94
C LEU A 52 29.33 8.49 -1.51
N LYS A 53 29.51 9.69 -0.94
CA LYS A 53 28.85 10.92 -1.41
C LYS A 53 29.23 11.27 -2.85
N ILE A 54 30.52 11.17 -3.22
CA ILE A 54 31.00 11.42 -4.58
C ILE A 54 30.34 10.45 -5.56
N HIS A 55 30.13 9.20 -5.16
CA HIS A 55 29.47 8.16 -5.97
C HIS A 55 27.95 8.10 -5.78
N GLY A 56 27.34 9.16 -5.21
CA GLY A 56 25.89 9.32 -5.13
C GLY A 56 25.22 8.48 -4.06
N THR A 57 25.93 8.11 -2.98
CA THR A 57 25.35 7.41 -1.82
C THR A 57 25.39 8.31 -0.59
N ILE A 58 24.25 8.56 0.03
CA ILE A 58 24.11 9.35 1.25
C ILE A 58 23.87 8.39 2.41
N VAL A 59 24.87 8.19 3.26
CA VAL A 59 24.80 7.24 4.38
C VAL A 59 23.80 7.69 5.45
N ASP A 60 23.82 8.97 5.78
CA ASP A 60 23.00 9.57 6.83
C ASP A 60 21.50 9.57 6.43
N GLN A 61 20.70 8.76 7.13
CA GLN A 61 19.27 8.64 6.95
C GLN A 61 18.55 9.99 7.15
N THR A 62 18.97 10.77 8.15
CA THR A 62 18.39 12.09 8.44
C THR A 62 18.59 13.05 7.27
N LYS A 63 19.77 13.04 6.65
CA LYS A 63 20.03 13.85 5.45
C LYS A 63 19.18 13.40 4.27
N ARG A 64 18.98 12.08 4.05
CA ARG A 64 18.10 11.59 3.00
C ARG A 64 16.65 12.04 3.23
N LYS A 65 16.16 11.90 4.47
CA LYS A 65 14.83 12.36 4.89
C LYS A 65 14.62 13.85 4.60
N GLN A 66 15.55 14.69 5.00
CA GLN A 66 15.50 16.15 4.76
C GLN A 66 15.49 16.50 3.26
N ILE A 67 16.28 15.80 2.44
CA ILE A 67 16.31 16.02 0.99
C ILE A 67 14.94 15.69 0.37
N ILE A 68 14.36 14.55 0.72
CA ILE A 68 13.04 14.11 0.20
C ILE A 68 11.96 15.12 0.62
N GLN A 69 11.90 15.49 1.89
CA GLN A 69 10.93 16.47 2.40
C GLN A 69 11.04 17.83 1.69
N LYS A 70 12.24 18.32 1.51
CA LYS A 70 12.49 19.60 0.81
C LYS A 70 12.00 19.54 -0.64
N GLU A 71 12.32 18.49 -1.38
CA GLU A 71 11.87 18.34 -2.76
C GLU A 71 10.36 18.11 -2.86
N PHE A 72 9.76 17.35 -1.93
CA PHE A 72 8.28 17.22 -1.84
C PHE A 72 7.64 18.60 -1.69
N THR A 73 8.05 19.37 -0.68
CA THR A 73 7.51 20.71 -0.41
C THR A 73 7.64 21.62 -1.64
N LYS A 74 8.80 21.62 -2.30
CA LYS A 74 9.06 22.43 -3.49
C LYS A 74 8.14 22.07 -4.66
N ILE A 75 7.93 20.77 -4.93
CA ILE A 75 7.08 20.31 -6.05
C ILE A 75 5.62 20.58 -5.73
N LEU A 76 5.17 20.21 -4.54
CA LEU A 76 3.78 20.33 -4.11
C LEU A 76 3.32 21.78 -4.07
N SER A 77 4.12 22.70 -3.48
CA SER A 77 3.77 24.12 -3.44
C SER A 77 3.68 24.74 -4.83
N LYS A 78 4.61 24.41 -5.75
CA LYS A 78 4.58 24.87 -7.13
C LYS A 78 3.34 24.41 -7.88
N LYS A 79 2.84 23.21 -7.58
CA LYS A 79 1.69 22.59 -8.27
C LYS A 79 0.36 22.79 -7.54
N LYS A 80 0.38 23.37 -6.33
CA LYS A 80 -0.78 23.53 -5.44
C LYS A 80 -1.44 22.16 -5.14
N LEU A 81 -0.61 21.16 -4.88
CA LEU A 81 -0.99 19.81 -4.52
C LEU A 81 -0.61 19.50 -3.08
N PHE A 82 -1.24 18.47 -2.54
CA PHE A 82 -0.90 17.86 -1.26
C PHE A 82 -0.66 16.38 -1.46
N ILE A 83 0.02 15.71 -0.51
CA ILE A 83 0.14 14.25 -0.52
C ILE A 83 -0.86 13.64 0.45
N LEU A 84 -1.31 12.44 0.13
CA LEU A 84 -2.00 11.61 1.10
C LEU A 84 -0.96 11.07 2.09
N GLU A 85 -0.99 11.59 3.33
CA GLU A 85 0.02 11.27 4.33
C GLU A 85 0.06 9.78 4.66
N ASN A 86 1.27 9.24 4.68
CA ASN A 86 1.58 7.89 5.14
C ASN A 86 3.02 7.89 5.68
N LEU A 87 3.15 8.15 6.99
CA LEU A 87 4.45 8.25 7.66
C LEU A 87 5.25 6.96 7.58
N LYS A 88 4.60 5.81 7.69
CA LYS A 88 5.27 4.50 7.59
C LYS A 88 5.88 4.30 6.20
N LEU A 89 5.11 4.61 5.15
CA LEU A 89 5.61 4.56 3.78
C LEU A 89 6.76 5.55 3.57
N PHE A 90 6.66 6.74 4.12
CA PHE A 90 7.70 7.76 3.98
C PHE A 90 9.03 7.29 4.59
N ASP A 91 9.00 6.78 5.83
CA ASP A 91 10.19 6.26 6.50
C ASP A 91 10.74 5.02 5.77
N GLU A 92 9.90 4.11 5.29
CA GLU A 92 10.30 2.98 4.45
C GLU A 92 11.04 3.44 3.19
N VAL A 93 10.52 4.44 2.49
CA VAL A 93 11.15 4.96 1.26
C VAL A 93 12.48 5.64 1.55
N VAL A 94 12.62 6.36 2.68
CA VAL A 94 13.90 6.94 3.12
C VAL A 94 14.97 5.86 3.30
N ASP A 95 14.58 4.66 3.74
CA ASP A 95 15.50 3.54 3.95
C ASP A 95 15.79 2.74 2.66
N LEU A 96 14.87 2.75 1.70
CA LEU A 96 15.04 2.08 0.42
C LEU A 96 16.00 2.79 -0.53
N VAL A 97 16.20 4.11 -0.38
CA VAL A 97 16.98 4.91 -1.32
C VAL A 97 18.27 5.44 -0.69
N GLU A 98 19.37 5.37 -1.44
CA GLU A 98 20.66 5.89 -1.04
C GLU A 98 20.96 7.27 -1.66
N CYS A 99 20.36 7.55 -2.83
CA CYS A 99 20.51 8.79 -3.58
C CYS A 99 19.13 9.31 -4.00
N PRO A 100 18.37 9.92 -3.08
CA PRO A 100 17.01 10.30 -3.34
C PRO A 100 16.88 11.34 -4.45
N ASN A 101 16.03 11.06 -5.43
CA ASN A 101 15.64 11.97 -6.49
C ASN A 101 14.12 11.92 -6.64
N VAL A 102 13.46 13.01 -6.29
CA VAL A 102 11.99 13.08 -6.31
C VAL A 102 11.49 13.44 -7.70
N LEU A 103 10.55 12.66 -8.20
CA LEU A 103 9.92 12.88 -9.50
C LEU A 103 8.42 13.02 -9.34
N LEU A 104 7.84 14.02 -10.01
CA LEU A 104 6.40 14.13 -10.18
C LEU A 104 6.00 13.43 -11.47
N CYS A 105 5.16 12.42 -11.32
CA CYS A 105 4.63 11.59 -12.39
C CYS A 105 3.12 11.77 -12.53
N ASP A 106 2.58 11.31 -13.62
CA ASP A 106 1.15 11.30 -13.91
C ASP A 106 0.74 9.95 -14.51
N PHE A 107 -0.54 9.63 -14.37
CA PHE A 107 -1.20 8.50 -15.00
C PHE A 107 -2.43 8.98 -15.76
N ASP A 108 -3.00 8.13 -16.62
CA ASP A 108 -4.16 8.49 -17.43
C ASP A 108 -5.36 8.86 -16.54
N LYS A 109 -5.93 10.03 -16.75
CA LYS A 109 -7.07 10.55 -15.99
C LYS A 109 -8.31 9.66 -16.00
N LYS A 110 -8.46 8.78 -16.99
CA LYS A 110 -9.58 7.83 -17.05
C LYS A 110 -9.65 6.95 -15.79
N PHE A 111 -8.50 6.61 -15.19
CA PHE A 111 -8.45 5.79 -13.98
C PHE A 111 -8.99 6.48 -12.72
N LEU A 112 -9.24 7.80 -12.76
CA LEU A 112 -9.92 8.47 -11.65
C LEU A 112 -11.40 8.04 -11.50
N SER A 113 -11.93 7.29 -12.47
CA SER A 113 -13.28 6.71 -12.43
C SER A 113 -13.41 5.46 -11.56
N ILE A 114 -12.29 4.79 -11.22
CA ILE A 114 -12.31 3.63 -10.32
C ILE A 114 -12.24 4.09 -8.85
N PRO A 115 -12.63 3.23 -7.88
CA PRO A 115 -12.55 3.56 -6.47
C PRO A 115 -11.16 4.04 -6.05
N LYS A 116 -11.12 5.12 -5.28
CA LYS A 116 -9.85 5.75 -4.86
C LYS A 116 -8.96 4.82 -4.04
N GLU A 117 -9.54 3.88 -3.31
CA GLU A 117 -8.82 2.91 -2.49
C GLU A 117 -7.95 1.97 -3.35
N ILE A 118 -8.41 1.65 -4.57
CA ILE A 118 -7.62 0.88 -5.55
C ILE A 118 -6.40 1.70 -5.98
N LEU A 119 -6.61 3.01 -6.30
CA LEU A 119 -5.51 3.91 -6.69
C LEU A 119 -4.48 4.03 -5.57
N ILE A 120 -4.95 4.25 -4.32
CA ILE A 120 -4.09 4.40 -3.15
C ILE A 120 -3.27 3.13 -2.92
N LEU A 121 -3.94 1.97 -2.90
CA LEU A 121 -3.29 0.69 -2.65
C LEU A 121 -2.24 0.39 -3.72
N THR A 122 -2.59 0.53 -5.00
CA THR A 122 -1.67 0.32 -6.11
C THR A 122 -0.43 1.18 -5.99
N MET A 123 -0.58 2.46 -5.66
CA MET A 123 0.54 3.39 -5.57
C MET A 123 1.34 3.20 -4.28
N GLN A 124 0.71 3.15 -3.11
CA GLN A 124 1.43 3.12 -1.83
C GLN A 124 1.98 1.74 -1.49
N SER A 125 1.16 0.70 -1.53
CA SER A 125 1.57 -0.62 -1.07
C SER A 125 2.45 -1.34 -2.09
N HIS A 126 2.06 -1.31 -3.37
CA HIS A 126 2.73 -2.08 -4.40
C HIS A 126 3.93 -1.38 -5.03
N GLN A 127 3.87 -0.04 -5.18
CA GLN A 127 4.91 0.72 -5.89
C GLN A 127 5.71 1.68 -5.00
N LYS A 128 5.31 1.89 -3.74
CA LYS A 128 5.96 2.82 -2.80
C LYS A 128 5.95 4.28 -3.31
N TYR A 129 4.87 4.67 -4.00
CA TYR A 129 4.63 6.02 -4.49
C TYR A 129 3.67 6.78 -3.58
N PHE A 130 3.68 8.10 -3.70
CA PHE A 130 2.86 9.00 -2.90
C PHE A 130 1.78 9.64 -3.78
N PRO A 131 0.52 9.17 -3.70
CA PRO A 131 -0.60 9.78 -4.40
C PRO A 131 -0.76 11.24 -3.99
N THR A 132 -1.14 12.10 -4.94
CA THR A 132 -1.42 13.50 -4.64
C THR A 132 -2.92 13.77 -4.58
N ILE A 133 -3.29 14.74 -3.77
CA ILE A 133 -4.65 15.25 -3.61
C ILE A 133 -4.70 16.75 -3.89
N ASP A 134 -5.86 17.22 -4.28
CA ASP A 134 -6.13 18.65 -4.47
C ASP A 134 -6.58 19.32 -3.15
N LYS A 135 -6.88 20.63 -3.22
CA LYS A 135 -7.40 21.41 -2.09
C LYS A 135 -8.74 20.92 -1.52
N ASN A 136 -9.49 20.14 -2.29
CA ASN A 136 -10.77 19.57 -1.90
C ASN A 136 -10.62 18.13 -1.38
N ASN A 137 -9.39 17.70 -1.11
CA ASN A 137 -9.04 16.34 -0.67
C ASN A 137 -9.42 15.24 -1.68
N GLN A 138 -9.50 15.59 -2.99
CA GLN A 138 -9.76 14.64 -4.07
C GLN A 138 -8.44 14.13 -4.64
N ILE A 139 -8.34 12.81 -4.89
CA ILE A 139 -7.17 12.23 -5.55
C ILE A 139 -7.03 12.83 -6.95
N THR A 140 -5.81 13.23 -7.28
CA THR A 140 -5.43 13.69 -8.61
C THR A 140 -4.80 12.56 -9.41
N ASN A 141 -4.63 12.75 -10.71
CA ASN A 141 -3.90 11.81 -11.55
C ASN A 141 -2.37 11.98 -11.49
N GLN A 142 -1.88 12.57 -10.41
CA GLN A 142 -0.43 12.78 -10.21
C GLN A 142 0.05 12.06 -8.95
N PHE A 143 1.31 11.68 -8.95
CA PHE A 143 1.95 11.05 -7.81
C PHE A 143 3.43 11.42 -7.73
N LEU A 144 4.00 11.38 -6.54
CA LEU A 144 5.43 11.51 -6.33
C LEU A 144 6.05 10.12 -6.19
N LEU A 145 7.20 9.94 -6.79
CA LEU A 145 8.09 8.81 -6.54
C LEU A 145 9.47 9.30 -6.13
N VAL A 146 10.18 8.50 -5.36
CA VAL A 146 11.57 8.74 -4.97
C VAL A 146 12.45 7.70 -5.66
N ALA A 147 13.14 8.13 -6.72
CA ALA A 147 14.08 7.28 -7.43
C ALA A 147 15.46 7.29 -6.74
N ASN A 148 16.22 6.20 -6.92
CA ASN A 148 17.57 6.06 -6.35
C ASN A 148 18.68 6.63 -7.24
N LYS A 149 18.33 7.40 -8.26
CA LYS A 149 19.27 8.16 -9.10
C LYS A 149 18.57 9.28 -9.86
N LYS A 150 19.37 10.23 -10.41
CA LYS A 150 18.85 11.34 -11.21
C LYS A 150 18.26 10.84 -12.53
N ASP A 151 17.09 11.33 -12.87
CA ASP A 151 16.40 11.05 -14.14
C ASP A 151 16.80 12.07 -15.22
N GLN A 152 18.00 11.92 -15.77
CA GLN A 152 18.55 12.89 -16.74
C GLN A 152 17.79 12.88 -18.08
N LYS A 153 17.24 11.72 -18.48
CA LYS A 153 16.58 11.53 -19.78
C LYS A 153 15.07 11.35 -19.68
N GLY A 154 14.48 11.48 -18.49
CA GLY A 154 13.06 11.24 -18.25
C GLY A 154 12.64 9.77 -18.34
N LEU A 155 13.59 8.83 -18.48
CA LEU A 155 13.29 7.41 -18.66
C LEU A 155 12.76 6.74 -17.39
N ILE A 156 13.24 7.18 -16.22
CA ILE A 156 12.76 6.65 -14.94
C ILE A 156 11.31 7.08 -14.73
N LYS A 157 11.02 8.37 -14.94
CA LYS A 157 9.65 8.88 -14.91
C LYS A 157 8.74 8.09 -15.85
N LEU A 158 9.11 8.01 -17.13
CA LEU A 158 8.31 7.33 -18.16
C LEU A 158 8.09 5.83 -17.84
N GLY A 159 9.14 5.13 -17.37
CA GLY A 159 9.05 3.73 -17.00
C GLY A 159 8.06 3.49 -15.84
N ASN A 160 8.13 4.33 -14.81
CA ASN A 160 7.25 4.21 -13.64
C ASN A 160 5.80 4.60 -13.97
N GLN A 161 5.55 5.59 -14.84
CA GLN A 161 4.21 5.92 -15.33
C GLN A 161 3.60 4.72 -16.08
N ARG A 162 4.34 4.07 -16.96
CA ARG A 162 3.88 2.86 -17.67
C ARG A 162 3.52 1.71 -16.74
N VAL A 163 4.30 1.52 -15.66
CA VAL A 163 3.99 0.48 -14.65
C VAL A 163 2.68 0.80 -13.93
N VAL A 164 2.46 2.05 -13.54
CA VAL A 164 1.20 2.47 -12.92
C VAL A 164 0.03 2.30 -13.88
N ASP A 165 0.15 2.77 -15.12
CA ASP A 165 -0.91 2.65 -16.13
C ASP A 165 -1.29 1.19 -16.40
N ALA A 166 -0.31 0.29 -16.48
CA ALA A 166 -0.57 -1.14 -16.66
C ALA A 166 -1.34 -1.73 -15.46
N ARG A 167 -0.89 -1.46 -14.24
CA ARG A 167 -1.55 -1.92 -13.01
C ARG A 167 -2.96 -1.37 -12.86
N LEU A 168 -3.16 -0.09 -13.17
CA LEU A 168 -4.48 0.53 -13.12
C LEU A 168 -5.40 0.03 -14.22
N SER A 169 -4.87 -0.35 -15.39
CA SER A 169 -5.66 -1.00 -16.45
C SER A 169 -6.17 -2.36 -16.02
N ASP A 170 -5.36 -3.17 -15.36
CA ASP A 170 -5.77 -4.46 -14.81
C ASP A 170 -6.86 -4.26 -13.73
N ALA A 171 -6.65 -3.30 -12.83
CA ALA A 171 -7.61 -2.98 -11.78
C ALA A 171 -8.94 -2.45 -12.33
N GLU A 172 -8.92 -1.60 -13.38
CA GLU A 172 -10.10 -1.10 -14.07
C GLU A 172 -10.89 -2.25 -14.72
N PHE A 173 -10.18 -3.20 -15.34
CA PHE A 173 -10.79 -4.37 -15.95
C PHE A 173 -11.54 -5.21 -14.89
N PHE A 174 -10.90 -5.56 -13.77
CA PHE A 174 -11.54 -6.32 -12.70
C PHE A 174 -12.69 -5.55 -12.06
N TRP A 175 -12.51 -4.24 -11.80
CA TRP A 175 -13.58 -3.40 -11.28
C TRP A 175 -14.83 -3.42 -12.19
N ASN A 176 -14.64 -3.22 -13.49
CA ASN A 176 -15.74 -3.18 -14.45
C ASN A 176 -16.46 -4.51 -14.58
N LYS A 177 -15.73 -5.63 -14.48
CA LYS A 177 -16.27 -6.98 -14.49
C LYS A 177 -17.07 -7.28 -13.22
N ASP A 178 -16.50 -6.98 -12.05
CA ASP A 178 -17.04 -7.42 -10.77
C ASP A 178 -18.21 -6.55 -10.29
N LYS A 179 -18.20 -5.24 -10.54
CA LYS A 179 -19.27 -4.32 -10.09
C LYS A 179 -20.67 -4.68 -10.62
N THR A 180 -20.76 -5.45 -11.70
CA THR A 180 -22.02 -5.87 -12.32
C THR A 180 -22.54 -7.21 -11.79
N GLN A 181 -21.76 -7.93 -10.98
CA GLN A 181 -22.10 -9.26 -10.48
C GLN A 181 -23.06 -9.17 -9.31
N ASN A 182 -24.16 -9.94 -9.36
CA ASN A 182 -25.19 -9.91 -8.32
C ASN A 182 -24.68 -10.54 -7.00
N LEU A 183 -24.52 -9.71 -5.95
CA LEU A 183 -23.96 -10.12 -4.66
C LEU A 183 -24.81 -11.18 -3.95
N VAL A 184 -26.13 -11.09 -4.03
CA VAL A 184 -27.02 -12.07 -3.37
C VAL A 184 -26.85 -13.46 -3.99
N LYS A 185 -26.73 -13.53 -5.32
CA LYS A 185 -26.46 -14.82 -6.01
C LYS A 185 -25.09 -15.38 -5.65
N LYS A 186 -24.11 -14.51 -5.44
CA LYS A 186 -22.73 -14.90 -5.07
C LYS A 186 -22.60 -15.48 -3.65
N VAL A 187 -23.57 -15.31 -2.79
CA VAL A 187 -23.56 -15.95 -1.46
C VAL A 187 -23.35 -17.47 -1.55
N SER A 188 -23.94 -18.11 -2.55
CA SER A 188 -23.77 -19.57 -2.76
C SER A 188 -22.34 -19.97 -3.14
N GLU A 189 -21.56 -19.07 -3.76
CA GLU A 189 -20.17 -19.33 -4.15
C GLU A 189 -19.23 -19.38 -2.94
N LEU A 190 -19.60 -18.75 -1.82
CA LEU A 190 -18.86 -18.82 -0.56
C LEU A 190 -18.70 -20.24 0.00
N LYS A 191 -19.52 -21.20 -0.46
CA LYS A 191 -19.37 -22.63 -0.17
C LYS A 191 -18.07 -23.23 -0.71
N LYS A 192 -17.48 -22.59 -1.72
CA LYS A 192 -16.24 -23.05 -2.36
C LYS A 192 -14.99 -22.53 -1.64
N ILE A 193 -15.14 -21.60 -0.72
CA ILE A 193 -14.01 -20.94 -0.02
C ILE A 193 -13.99 -21.43 1.43
N ASN A 194 -12.95 -22.17 1.79
CA ASN A 194 -12.75 -22.62 3.17
C ASN A 194 -12.46 -21.43 4.09
N PHE A 195 -13.13 -21.37 5.26
CA PHE A 195 -12.86 -20.35 6.26
C PHE A 195 -11.73 -20.77 7.20
N PHE A 196 -11.97 -21.83 7.96
CA PHE A 196 -10.99 -22.37 8.90
C PHE A 196 -11.24 -23.84 9.16
N LYS A 197 -10.18 -24.61 9.48
CA LYS A 197 -10.29 -26.04 9.78
C LYS A 197 -11.25 -26.27 10.97
N GLY A 198 -12.30 -27.03 10.74
CA GLY A 198 -13.33 -27.33 11.75
C GLY A 198 -14.44 -26.28 11.87
N LEU A 199 -14.34 -25.13 11.22
CA LEU A 199 -15.38 -24.08 11.23
C LEU A 199 -16.14 -23.95 9.90
N GLY A 200 -15.81 -24.79 8.92
CA GLY A 200 -16.48 -24.85 7.63
C GLY A 200 -16.01 -23.80 6.63
N THR A 201 -16.92 -23.41 5.75
CA THR A 201 -16.69 -22.46 4.66
C THR A 201 -17.05 -21.04 5.06
N TYR A 202 -16.74 -20.07 4.18
CA TYR A 202 -17.25 -18.69 4.36
C TYR A 202 -18.77 -18.62 4.28
N PHE A 203 -19.43 -19.53 3.58
CA PHE A 203 -20.89 -19.65 3.62
C PHE A 203 -21.39 -19.98 5.03
N ASP A 204 -20.78 -20.97 5.70
CA ASP A 204 -21.14 -21.33 7.08
C ASP A 204 -20.85 -20.16 8.04
N LYS A 205 -19.77 -19.44 7.82
CA LYS A 205 -19.44 -18.22 8.60
C LYS A 205 -20.53 -17.15 8.45
N VAL A 206 -20.95 -16.80 7.24
CA VAL A 206 -21.98 -15.76 7.06
C VAL A 206 -23.35 -16.20 7.61
N GLN A 207 -23.68 -17.51 7.64
CA GLN A 207 -24.89 -17.99 8.31
C GLN A 207 -24.82 -17.75 9.85
N ARG A 208 -23.65 -17.96 10.46
CA ARG A 208 -23.46 -17.65 11.89
C ARG A 208 -23.52 -16.12 12.15
N MET A 209 -22.86 -15.33 11.32
CA MET A 209 -22.90 -13.86 11.37
C MET A 209 -24.32 -13.33 11.24
N ARG A 210 -25.11 -13.87 10.32
CA ARG A 210 -26.51 -13.53 10.12
C ARG A 210 -27.35 -13.75 11.38
N LYS A 211 -27.22 -14.93 11.98
CA LYS A 211 -27.95 -15.29 13.20
C LYS A 211 -27.55 -14.37 14.38
N LEU A 212 -26.24 -14.16 14.56
CA LEU A 212 -25.72 -13.31 15.64
C LEU A 212 -26.11 -11.85 15.41
N GLY A 213 -25.96 -11.33 14.19
CA GLY A 213 -26.34 -9.97 13.83
C GLY A 213 -27.83 -9.70 14.04
N GLY A 214 -28.71 -10.69 13.73
CA GLY A 214 -30.13 -10.60 14.03
C GLY A 214 -30.44 -10.47 15.53
N MET A 215 -29.68 -11.14 16.40
CA MET A 215 -29.83 -10.97 17.87
C MET A 215 -29.32 -9.59 18.32
N ILE A 216 -28.18 -9.14 17.79
CA ILE A 216 -27.60 -7.82 18.12
C ILE A 216 -28.52 -6.68 17.63
N SER A 217 -29.19 -6.85 16.49
CA SER A 217 -30.13 -5.85 15.96
C SER A 217 -31.30 -5.57 16.90
N ASP A 218 -31.80 -6.58 17.61
CA ASP A 218 -32.87 -6.45 18.60
C ASP A 218 -32.41 -5.58 19.79
N GLU A 219 -31.17 -5.76 20.26
CA GLU A 219 -30.56 -4.96 21.34
C GLU A 219 -30.26 -3.50 20.91
N LEU A 220 -29.85 -3.30 19.66
CA LEU A 220 -29.55 -1.96 19.14
C LEU A 220 -30.78 -1.22 18.60
N LEU A 221 -31.96 -1.82 18.62
CA LEU A 221 -33.21 -1.27 18.11
C LEU A 221 -33.11 -0.81 16.64
N ILE A 222 -32.45 -1.62 15.80
CA ILE A 222 -32.27 -1.36 14.36
C ILE A 222 -32.95 -2.46 13.51
N SER A 223 -33.12 -2.20 12.20
CA SER A 223 -33.75 -3.18 11.29
C SER A 223 -32.95 -4.49 11.21
N LYS A 224 -33.55 -5.55 11.73
CA LYS A 224 -33.02 -6.93 11.66
C LYS A 224 -32.80 -7.39 10.23
N GLU A 225 -33.75 -7.11 9.33
CA GLU A 225 -33.66 -7.48 7.91
C GLU A 225 -32.42 -6.87 7.25
N LYS A 226 -32.12 -5.59 7.52
CA LYS A 226 -30.92 -4.93 6.98
C LYS A 226 -29.64 -5.54 7.52
N VAL A 227 -29.56 -5.83 8.84
CA VAL A 227 -28.38 -6.45 9.46
C VAL A 227 -28.17 -7.86 8.90
N GLU A 228 -29.22 -8.67 8.82
CA GLU A 228 -29.15 -10.03 8.27
C GLU A 228 -28.74 -10.03 6.80
N LEU A 229 -29.24 -9.08 6.00
CA LEU A 229 -28.84 -8.92 4.61
C LEU A 229 -27.37 -8.52 4.51
N SER A 230 -26.93 -7.53 5.29
CA SER A 230 -25.52 -7.12 5.35
C SER A 230 -24.61 -8.31 5.69
N ALA A 231 -24.92 -9.06 6.73
CA ALA A 231 -24.19 -10.25 7.16
C ALA A 231 -24.14 -11.33 6.07
N SER A 232 -25.23 -11.48 5.30
CA SER A 232 -25.29 -12.49 4.24
C SER A 232 -24.36 -12.20 3.07
N ILE A 233 -24.22 -10.91 2.71
CA ILE A 233 -23.47 -10.50 1.50
C ILE A 233 -22.08 -9.93 1.80
N CYS A 234 -21.75 -9.65 3.06
CA CYS A 234 -20.52 -8.93 3.45
C CYS A 234 -19.20 -9.63 3.08
N LYS A 235 -19.23 -10.92 2.78
CA LYS A 235 -18.05 -11.69 2.36
C LYS A 235 -18.07 -12.09 0.88
N THR A 236 -19.08 -11.66 0.13
CA THR A 236 -19.21 -12.03 -1.29
C THR A 236 -18.17 -11.42 -2.19
N ASP A 237 -17.54 -10.31 -1.77
CA ASP A 237 -16.41 -9.70 -2.46
C ASP A 237 -15.18 -10.61 -2.52
N LEU A 238 -15.03 -11.57 -1.61
CA LEU A 238 -14.01 -12.63 -1.70
C LEU A 238 -14.11 -13.51 -2.95
N THR A 239 -15.27 -13.50 -3.61
CA THR A 239 -15.48 -14.24 -4.86
C THR A 239 -15.21 -13.38 -6.11
N SER A 240 -14.78 -12.13 -5.92
CA SER A 240 -14.43 -11.23 -7.02
C SER A 240 -12.98 -11.40 -7.45
N ASP A 241 -12.70 -11.18 -8.73
CA ASP A 241 -11.34 -11.19 -9.23
C ASP A 241 -10.54 -10.01 -8.67
N LEU A 242 -11.22 -8.87 -8.44
CA LEU A 242 -10.59 -7.67 -7.88
C LEU A 242 -10.04 -7.91 -6.47
N VAL A 243 -10.80 -8.53 -5.58
CA VAL A 243 -10.32 -8.88 -4.22
C VAL A 243 -9.33 -10.04 -4.27
N GLY A 244 -9.41 -10.91 -5.28
CA GLY A 244 -8.40 -11.93 -5.54
C GLY A 244 -7.02 -11.33 -5.85
N GLU A 245 -6.96 -10.25 -6.64
CA GLU A 245 -5.73 -9.53 -6.97
C GLU A 245 -5.31 -8.53 -5.86
N PHE A 246 -6.28 -7.93 -5.16
CA PHE A 246 -6.08 -6.93 -4.11
C PHE A 246 -6.76 -7.36 -2.80
N PRO A 247 -6.22 -8.35 -2.07
CA PRO A 247 -6.86 -8.90 -0.86
C PRO A 247 -7.08 -7.86 0.25
N GLU A 248 -6.25 -6.81 0.29
CA GLU A 248 -6.36 -5.72 1.27
C GLU A 248 -7.62 -4.87 1.10
N LEU A 249 -8.29 -4.98 -0.05
CA LEU A 249 -9.53 -4.26 -0.34
C LEU A 249 -10.79 -5.04 0.05
N GLN A 250 -10.64 -6.20 0.66
CA GLN A 250 -11.75 -6.98 1.19
C GLN A 250 -12.61 -6.13 2.14
N GLY A 251 -13.93 -6.23 2.02
CA GLY A 251 -14.90 -5.40 2.74
C GLY A 251 -15.12 -4.04 2.07
N ILE A 252 -14.05 -3.32 1.74
CA ILE A 252 -14.13 -2.03 1.04
C ILE A 252 -14.81 -2.22 -0.33
N MET A 253 -14.35 -3.19 -1.10
CA MET A 253 -14.96 -3.49 -2.41
C MET A 253 -16.37 -4.05 -2.27
N GLY A 254 -16.64 -4.85 -1.25
CA GLY A 254 -17.99 -5.29 -0.92
C GLY A 254 -18.95 -4.11 -0.73
N GLY A 255 -18.53 -3.07 -0.03
CA GLY A 255 -19.30 -1.83 0.13
C GLY A 255 -19.53 -1.11 -1.21
N TYR A 256 -18.50 -0.97 -2.04
CA TYR A 256 -18.64 -0.36 -3.38
C TYR A 256 -19.56 -1.17 -4.29
N PHE A 257 -19.41 -2.49 -4.35
CA PHE A 257 -20.30 -3.35 -5.15
C PHE A 257 -21.75 -3.26 -4.68
N SER A 258 -21.98 -3.21 -3.37
CA SER A 258 -23.32 -3.02 -2.79
C SER A 258 -23.93 -1.68 -3.21
N ALA A 259 -23.14 -0.59 -3.16
CA ALA A 259 -23.60 0.73 -3.58
C ALA A 259 -23.96 0.76 -5.08
N GLN A 260 -23.16 0.11 -5.94
CA GLN A 260 -23.45 0.00 -7.39
C GLN A 260 -24.76 -0.76 -7.67
N GLN A 261 -25.16 -1.68 -6.80
CA GLN A 261 -26.41 -2.45 -6.93
C GLN A 261 -27.60 -1.80 -6.23
N GLY A 262 -27.43 -0.57 -5.71
CA GLY A 262 -28.51 0.21 -5.11
C GLY A 262 -28.95 -0.24 -3.71
N PHE A 263 -28.08 -0.99 -2.99
CA PHE A 263 -28.35 -1.30 -1.59
C PHE A 263 -28.36 -0.03 -0.73
N ASP A 264 -29.09 -0.11 0.38
CA ASP A 264 -29.20 0.96 1.37
C ASP A 264 -27.82 1.42 1.87
N LYS A 265 -27.66 2.73 2.14
CA LYS A 265 -26.38 3.31 2.58
C LYS A 265 -25.85 2.70 3.86
N ASP A 266 -26.72 2.31 4.80
CA ASP A 266 -26.30 1.69 6.05
C ASP A 266 -25.75 0.27 5.79
N ILE A 267 -26.32 -0.46 4.83
CA ILE A 267 -25.82 -1.77 4.39
C ILE A 267 -24.43 -1.60 3.75
N CYS A 268 -24.29 -0.67 2.81
CA CYS A 268 -23.02 -0.43 2.13
C CYS A 268 -21.91 -0.04 3.12
N LEU A 269 -22.22 0.87 4.05
CA LEU A 269 -21.27 1.32 5.05
C LEU A 269 -20.87 0.20 6.01
N SER A 270 -21.86 -0.58 6.51
CA SER A 270 -21.55 -1.69 7.42
C SER A 270 -20.64 -2.73 6.79
N ILE A 271 -20.85 -3.05 5.50
CA ILE A 271 -19.96 -3.94 4.75
C ILE A 271 -18.55 -3.36 4.62
N THR A 272 -18.43 -2.06 4.34
CA THR A 272 -17.12 -1.38 4.25
C THR A 272 -16.38 -1.42 5.59
N GLU A 273 -17.09 -1.22 6.70
CA GLU A 273 -16.53 -1.09 8.05
C GLU A 273 -16.45 -2.41 8.83
N GLN A 274 -16.84 -3.55 8.23
CA GLN A 274 -16.97 -4.85 8.92
C GLN A 274 -15.68 -5.36 9.58
N TYR A 275 -14.53 -4.85 9.19
CA TYR A 275 -13.24 -5.24 9.77
C TYR A 275 -12.66 -4.23 10.75
N LEU A 276 -13.36 -3.13 11.01
CA LEU A 276 -12.93 -2.17 12.01
C LEU A 276 -13.25 -2.67 13.43
N PRO A 277 -12.37 -2.41 14.42
CA PRO A 277 -11.06 -1.81 14.27
C PRO A 277 -10.00 -2.80 13.75
N ILE A 278 -9.12 -2.36 12.82
CA ILE A 278 -8.05 -3.21 12.28
C ILE A 278 -6.87 -3.33 13.27
N GLY A 279 -6.72 -2.38 14.17
CA GLY A 279 -5.65 -2.34 15.16
C GLY A 279 -5.92 -1.29 16.24
N LEU A 280 -5.02 -1.19 17.23
CA LEU A 280 -5.19 -0.33 18.40
C LEU A 280 -5.41 1.15 18.06
N ASP A 281 -4.77 1.64 17.01
CA ASP A 281 -4.85 3.06 16.59
C ASP A 281 -5.90 3.29 15.49
N SER A 282 -6.67 2.27 15.11
CA SER A 282 -7.67 2.41 14.05
C SER A 282 -9.00 2.93 14.59
N ASN A 283 -9.76 3.59 13.71
CA ASN A 283 -11.10 4.03 14.03
C ASN A 283 -12.00 2.84 14.36
N VAL A 284 -12.93 3.04 15.29
CA VAL A 284 -14.02 2.11 15.58
C VAL A 284 -15.27 2.51 14.79
N PRO A 285 -16.13 1.55 14.41
CA PRO A 285 -17.42 1.87 13.80
C PRO A 285 -18.27 2.73 14.72
N LYS A 286 -18.96 3.73 14.15
CA LYS A 286 -19.82 4.64 14.92
C LYS A 286 -21.29 4.46 14.63
N LYS A 287 -21.64 3.87 13.50
CA LYS A 287 -23.03 3.66 13.10
C LYS A 287 -23.53 2.32 13.61
N PRO A 288 -24.78 2.24 14.11
CA PRO A 288 -25.32 1.01 14.71
C PRO A 288 -25.23 -0.22 13.78
N PHE A 289 -25.50 -0.07 12.49
CA PHE A 289 -25.37 -1.16 11.51
C PHE A 289 -23.92 -1.63 11.35
N SER A 290 -22.97 -0.70 11.32
CA SER A 290 -21.54 -1.04 11.23
C SER A 290 -21.06 -1.71 12.52
N ILE A 291 -21.52 -1.24 13.69
CA ILE A 291 -21.24 -1.87 15.00
C ILE A 291 -21.77 -3.30 14.99
N ALA A 292 -23.05 -3.49 14.63
CA ALA A 292 -23.66 -4.80 14.59
C ALA A 292 -22.87 -5.80 13.73
N LEU A 293 -22.41 -5.37 12.54
CA LEU A 293 -21.70 -6.26 11.62
C LEU A 293 -20.24 -6.49 12.04
N SER A 294 -19.56 -5.50 12.61
CA SER A 294 -18.14 -5.60 12.98
C SER A 294 -17.89 -6.51 14.19
N VAL A 295 -18.90 -6.76 15.03
CA VAL A 295 -18.80 -7.66 16.21
C VAL A 295 -19.29 -9.09 15.93
N THR A 296 -19.74 -9.38 14.67
CA THR A 296 -20.16 -10.71 14.26
C THR A 296 -19.02 -11.46 13.53
#